data_87956b3f7acfe2523119846b26674389
#
_entry.id   87956b3f7acfe2523119846b26674389
#
_cell.length_a   1.000
_cell.length_b   1.000
_cell.length_c   1.000
_cell.angle_alpha   90.00
_cell.angle_beta   90.00
_cell.angle_gamma   90.00
#
_symmetry.space_group_name_H-M   'P 1'
#
loop_
_entity.id
_entity.type
_entity.pdbx_description
1 polymer ?
#
loop_
_entity_poly.entity_id
_entity_poly.type
_entity_poly.pdbx_seq_one_letter_code
_entity_poly.pdbx_strand_id
1 'polypeptide(L)'
;MLTLYDMEGCPYCRPVREALTELDLDVLIKPCPKGQAGYWDELEKLSGTRRVPFLVDPNNGHQVTDSKAIIAYLHTQYGKGQLPRSSESLKLSQLASALRLAKGTRGRPSWAPQTPLELYSFESSPFSRLVRERLTELGLAYVLRNCGKQQLSDAGLPWLRPGKGPYRPVPGTNRARLMEQTGKVQLPYLYDPNTHTGLFESSDIIRYLQQQYGDASTQQGTAQ
;
A
#
# COMPACT_ATOMS: atom_id res chain seq x y z
N MET A 1 -5.34 14.50 -2.76
CA MET A 1 -4.65 13.19 -2.83
C MET A 1 -5.65 12.14 -3.24
N LEU A 2 -5.28 11.23 -4.15
CA LEU A 2 -6.12 10.08 -4.55
C LEU A 2 -6.54 9.25 -3.34
N THR A 3 -7.72 8.64 -3.38
CA THR A 3 -8.18 7.68 -2.37
C THR A 3 -8.53 6.36 -3.05
N LEU A 4 -7.98 5.26 -2.55
CA LEU A 4 -8.26 3.92 -3.04
C LEU A 4 -8.88 3.05 -1.93
N TYR A 5 -10.10 2.57 -2.17
CA TYR A 5 -10.70 1.51 -1.36
C TYR A 5 -10.15 0.18 -1.85
N ASP A 6 -9.50 -0.55 -0.94
CA ASP A 6 -8.59 -1.63 -1.31
C ASP A 6 -8.68 -2.82 -0.34
N MET A 7 -8.24 -3.96 -0.78
CA MET A 7 -7.98 -5.14 0.06
C MET A 7 -6.70 -5.82 -0.46
N GLU A 8 -5.68 -5.93 0.39
CA GLU A 8 -4.36 -6.43 -0.04
C GLU A 8 -4.43 -7.81 -0.70
N GLY A 9 -5.24 -8.71 -0.15
CA GLY A 9 -5.42 -10.06 -0.70
C GLY A 9 -6.30 -10.13 -1.96
N CYS A 10 -6.88 -9.02 -2.43
CA CYS A 10 -7.73 -8.98 -3.62
C CYS A 10 -6.90 -9.02 -4.91
N PRO A 11 -7.14 -9.98 -5.83
CA PRO A 11 -6.38 -10.08 -7.07
C PRO A 11 -6.63 -8.93 -8.06
N TYR A 12 -7.77 -8.24 -7.94
CA TYR A 12 -8.14 -7.10 -8.78
C TYR A 12 -7.57 -5.78 -8.27
N CYS A 13 -7.31 -5.68 -6.97
CA CYS A 13 -6.72 -4.49 -6.34
C CYS A 13 -5.21 -4.39 -6.63
N ARG A 14 -4.52 -5.51 -6.66
CA ARG A 14 -3.07 -5.56 -6.86
C ARG A 14 -2.59 -4.85 -8.14
N PRO A 15 -3.17 -5.08 -9.34
CA PRO A 15 -2.76 -4.37 -10.55
C PRO A 15 -2.93 -2.84 -10.47
N VAL A 16 -3.92 -2.38 -9.72
CA VAL A 16 -4.12 -0.93 -9.47
C VAL A 16 -2.97 -0.39 -8.62
N ARG A 17 -2.57 -1.08 -7.55
CA ARG A 17 -1.41 -0.68 -6.74
C ARG A 17 -0.09 -0.76 -7.52
N GLU A 18 0.04 -1.73 -8.44
CA GLU A 18 1.19 -1.80 -9.35
C GLU A 18 1.26 -0.55 -10.24
N ALA A 19 0.14 -0.11 -10.84
CA ALA A 19 0.07 1.11 -11.63
C ALA A 19 0.40 2.37 -10.80
N LEU A 20 -0.15 2.48 -9.58
CA LEU A 20 0.18 3.56 -8.66
C LEU A 20 1.67 3.59 -8.30
N THR A 21 2.29 2.41 -8.11
CA THR A 21 3.74 2.28 -7.85
C THR A 21 4.57 2.66 -9.08
N GLU A 22 4.14 2.25 -10.28
CA GLU A 22 4.82 2.59 -11.54
C GLU A 22 4.84 4.11 -11.77
N LEU A 23 3.73 4.78 -11.46
CA LEU A 23 3.56 6.21 -11.61
C LEU A 23 4.10 7.04 -10.43
N ASP A 24 4.64 6.40 -9.39
CA ASP A 24 5.14 7.03 -8.13
C ASP A 24 4.10 7.95 -7.48
N LEU A 25 2.82 7.53 -7.51
CA LEU A 25 1.69 8.31 -7.00
C LEU A 25 1.39 8.01 -5.55
N ASP A 26 1.27 9.05 -4.74
CA ASP A 26 0.77 8.95 -3.36
C ASP A 26 -0.74 8.72 -3.38
N VAL A 27 -1.23 7.83 -2.51
CA VAL A 27 -2.64 7.50 -2.41
C VAL A 27 -3.02 7.19 -0.96
N LEU A 28 -4.17 7.71 -0.52
CA LEU A 28 -4.80 7.28 0.73
C LEU A 28 -5.47 5.92 0.50
N ILE A 29 -4.96 4.90 1.13
CA ILE A 29 -5.57 3.57 1.14
C ILE A 29 -6.59 3.50 2.27
N LYS A 30 -7.82 3.11 1.92
CA LYS A 30 -8.92 2.80 2.85
C LYS A 30 -9.21 1.30 2.77
N PRO A 31 -8.68 0.50 3.72
CA PRO A 31 -8.81 -0.94 3.67
C PRO A 31 -10.26 -1.41 3.86
N CYS A 32 -10.66 -2.39 3.06
CA CYS A 32 -11.97 -3.02 3.09
C CYS A 32 -11.82 -4.54 3.36
N PRO A 33 -11.38 -4.97 4.56
CA PRO A 33 -11.26 -6.39 4.89
C PRO A 33 -12.62 -7.06 5.08
N LYS A 34 -12.70 -8.37 4.80
CA LYS A 34 -13.91 -9.16 5.03
C LYS A 34 -14.15 -9.36 6.53
N GLY A 35 -15.40 -9.31 6.95
CA GLY A 35 -15.79 -9.59 8.35
C GLY A 35 -15.56 -8.43 9.32
N GLN A 36 -15.26 -7.26 8.83
CA GLN A 36 -15.15 -6.02 9.61
C GLN A 36 -15.88 -4.90 8.87
N ALA A 37 -16.51 -3.97 9.61
CA ALA A 37 -17.21 -2.84 8.99
C ALA A 37 -16.23 -1.98 8.17
N GLY A 38 -15.12 -1.56 8.75
CA GLY A 38 -14.06 -0.81 8.06
C GLY A 38 -14.62 0.31 7.20
N TYR A 39 -14.07 0.45 6.00
CA TYR A 39 -14.49 1.47 5.04
C TYR A 39 -15.58 0.99 4.04
N TRP A 40 -16.20 -0.19 4.27
CA TRP A 40 -17.23 -0.73 3.40
C TRP A 40 -18.48 0.15 3.33
N ASP A 41 -18.93 0.70 4.45
CA ASP A 41 -20.15 1.52 4.50
C ASP A 41 -19.94 2.87 3.80
N GLU A 42 -18.75 3.46 3.92
CA GLU A 42 -18.36 4.65 3.19
C GLU A 42 -18.26 4.37 1.68
N LEU A 43 -17.61 3.28 1.29
CA LEU A 43 -17.52 2.82 -0.10
C LEU A 43 -18.92 2.63 -0.71
N GLU A 44 -19.83 1.96 0.01
CA GLU A 44 -21.18 1.69 -0.46
C GLU A 44 -21.98 2.99 -0.65
N LYS A 45 -21.86 3.95 0.26
CA LYS A 45 -22.49 5.27 0.13
C LYS A 45 -22.01 6.03 -1.11
N LEU A 46 -20.73 5.90 -1.46
CA LEU A 46 -20.12 6.61 -2.59
C LEU A 46 -20.38 5.92 -3.93
N SER A 47 -20.25 4.59 -3.98
CA SER A 47 -20.26 3.82 -5.23
C SER A 47 -21.55 3.03 -5.49
N GLY A 48 -22.45 2.95 -4.50
CA GLY A 48 -23.65 2.09 -4.53
C GLY A 48 -23.35 0.59 -4.43
N THR A 49 -22.10 0.18 -4.22
CA THR A 49 -21.69 -1.24 -4.17
C THR A 49 -20.61 -1.50 -3.13
N ARG A 50 -20.53 -2.76 -2.65
CA ARG A 50 -19.43 -3.21 -1.77
C ARG A 50 -18.40 -4.00 -2.59
N ARG A 51 -17.76 -3.32 -3.54
CA ARG A 51 -16.73 -3.93 -4.43
C ARG A 51 -15.46 -3.10 -4.46
N VAL A 52 -14.34 -3.79 -4.35
CA VAL A 52 -13.00 -3.21 -4.50
C VAL A 52 -12.28 -3.81 -5.71
N PRO A 53 -11.39 -3.05 -6.38
CA PRO A 53 -10.94 -1.69 -6.07
C PRO A 53 -11.96 -0.61 -6.48
N PHE A 54 -11.93 0.52 -5.75
CA PHE A 54 -12.66 1.74 -6.12
C PHE A 54 -11.77 2.95 -5.86
N LEU A 55 -11.57 3.78 -6.89
CA LEU A 55 -10.74 4.98 -6.85
C LEU A 55 -11.60 6.23 -6.82
N VAL A 56 -11.23 7.16 -5.95
CA VAL A 56 -11.75 8.53 -5.92
C VAL A 56 -10.61 9.50 -6.16
N ASP A 57 -10.77 10.37 -7.17
CA ASP A 57 -9.86 11.46 -7.44
C ASP A 57 -10.52 12.80 -7.06
N PRO A 58 -10.14 13.39 -5.92
CA PRO A 58 -10.72 14.65 -5.46
C PRO A 58 -10.30 15.86 -6.29
N ASN A 59 -9.25 15.74 -7.13
CA ASN A 59 -8.79 16.88 -7.95
C ASN A 59 -9.80 17.26 -9.02
N ASN A 60 -10.61 16.31 -9.50
CA ASN A 60 -11.62 16.52 -10.53
C ASN A 60 -12.98 15.88 -10.19
N GLY A 61 -13.11 15.30 -8.98
CA GLY A 61 -14.33 14.63 -8.54
C GLY A 61 -14.57 13.27 -9.20
N HIS A 62 -13.59 12.72 -9.94
CA HIS A 62 -13.76 11.47 -10.68
C HIS A 62 -13.80 10.26 -9.75
N GLN A 63 -14.73 9.34 -10.03
CA GLN A 63 -14.90 8.09 -9.30
C GLN A 63 -14.89 6.94 -10.28
N VAL A 64 -14.06 5.93 -10.03
CA VAL A 64 -13.83 4.82 -10.96
C VAL A 64 -13.93 3.48 -10.23
N THR A 65 -14.78 2.61 -10.74
CA THR A 65 -14.84 1.19 -10.39
C THR A 65 -14.17 0.36 -11.50
N ASP A 66 -13.82 -0.89 -11.22
CA ASP A 66 -13.12 -1.80 -12.12
C ASP A 66 -11.62 -1.51 -12.27
N SER A 67 -10.82 -2.54 -12.06
CA SER A 67 -9.36 -2.42 -12.04
C SER A 67 -8.78 -1.93 -13.37
N LYS A 68 -9.31 -2.37 -14.51
CA LYS A 68 -8.82 -1.97 -15.83
C LYS A 68 -9.13 -0.51 -16.12
N ALA A 69 -10.37 -0.08 -15.78
CA ALA A 69 -10.78 1.32 -15.93
C ALA A 69 -9.95 2.25 -15.04
N ILE A 70 -9.67 1.84 -13.79
CA ILE A 70 -8.81 2.59 -12.88
C ILE A 70 -7.39 2.73 -13.44
N ILE A 71 -6.79 1.64 -13.93
CA ILE A 71 -5.43 1.65 -14.50
C ILE A 71 -5.39 2.57 -15.73
N ALA A 72 -6.36 2.46 -16.64
CA ALA A 72 -6.45 3.33 -17.82
C ALA A 72 -6.56 4.81 -17.41
N TYR A 73 -7.42 5.12 -16.44
CA TYR A 73 -7.58 6.46 -15.88
C TYR A 73 -6.27 7.00 -15.31
N LEU A 74 -5.57 6.23 -14.46
CA LEU A 74 -4.32 6.65 -13.84
C LEU A 74 -3.24 6.96 -14.88
N HIS A 75 -3.08 6.13 -15.91
CA HIS A 75 -2.11 6.38 -16.97
C HIS A 75 -2.49 7.58 -17.85
N THR A 76 -3.77 7.75 -18.17
CA THR A 76 -4.24 8.89 -18.95
C THR A 76 -4.06 10.22 -18.20
N GLN A 77 -4.41 10.23 -16.91
CA GLN A 77 -4.43 11.46 -16.13
C GLN A 77 -3.05 11.82 -15.56
N TYR A 78 -2.25 10.81 -15.17
CA TYR A 78 -1.01 10.99 -14.41
C TYR A 78 0.23 10.41 -15.09
N GLY A 79 0.06 9.63 -16.17
CA GLY A 79 1.15 8.87 -16.79
C GLY A 79 2.11 9.67 -17.67
N LYS A 80 1.88 10.97 -17.89
CA LYS A 80 2.75 11.83 -18.72
C LYS A 80 3.13 11.20 -20.07
N GLY A 81 2.20 10.46 -20.71
CA GLY A 81 2.44 9.75 -21.97
C GLY A 81 3.10 8.37 -21.84
N GLN A 82 3.34 7.89 -20.62
CA GLN A 82 3.80 6.51 -20.41
C GLN A 82 2.67 5.53 -20.66
N LEU A 83 2.94 4.52 -21.51
CA LEU A 83 2.00 3.42 -21.72
C LEU A 83 2.05 2.46 -20.53
N PRO A 84 0.90 1.87 -20.13
CA PRO A 84 0.86 0.84 -19.10
C PRO A 84 1.80 -0.32 -19.47
N ARG A 85 2.66 -0.75 -18.54
CA ARG A 85 3.39 -2.00 -18.69
C ARG A 85 2.37 -3.13 -18.75
N SER A 86 2.47 -3.99 -19.79
CA SER A 86 1.44 -4.92 -20.23
C SER A 86 0.71 -5.70 -19.13
N SER A 87 -0.57 -5.98 -19.38
CA SER A 87 -1.57 -6.65 -18.53
C SER A 87 -1.30 -8.15 -18.22
N GLU A 88 -0.11 -8.68 -18.43
CA GLU A 88 0.24 -10.05 -18.03
C GLU A 88 0.23 -10.25 -16.50
N SER A 89 0.23 -9.15 -15.73
CA SER A 89 0.22 -9.16 -14.27
C SER A 89 -1.06 -9.76 -13.64
N LEU A 90 -2.21 -9.75 -14.34
CA LEU A 90 -3.48 -10.20 -13.76
C LEU A 90 -3.50 -11.69 -13.43
N LYS A 91 -3.00 -12.54 -14.35
CA LYS A 91 -2.95 -14.00 -14.16
C LYS A 91 -1.93 -14.40 -13.09
N LEU A 92 -0.75 -13.76 -13.10
CA LEU A 92 0.28 -13.95 -12.07
C LEU A 92 -0.16 -13.42 -10.70
N SER A 93 -0.91 -12.34 -10.66
CA SER A 93 -1.48 -11.75 -9.45
C SER A 93 -2.54 -12.66 -8.80
N GLN A 94 -3.39 -13.30 -9.58
CA GLN A 94 -4.37 -14.28 -9.10
C GLN A 94 -3.69 -15.50 -8.48
N LEU A 95 -2.66 -16.05 -9.14
CA LEU A 95 -1.89 -17.19 -8.65
C LEU A 95 -1.13 -16.84 -7.35
N ALA A 96 -0.47 -15.67 -7.31
CA ALA A 96 0.26 -15.22 -6.14
C ALA A 96 -0.65 -14.95 -4.92
N SER A 97 -1.89 -14.53 -5.14
CA SER A 97 -2.88 -14.33 -4.07
C SER A 97 -3.42 -15.66 -3.53
N ALA A 98 -3.64 -16.64 -4.40
CA ALA A 98 -4.08 -17.99 -4.02
C ALA A 98 -3.03 -18.72 -3.16
N LEU A 99 -1.74 -18.60 -3.51
CA LEU A 99 -0.63 -19.25 -2.80
C LEU A 99 -0.41 -18.73 -1.38
N ARG A 100 -0.92 -17.54 -1.02
CA ARG A 100 -0.74 -16.96 0.32
C ARG A 100 -1.93 -17.15 1.27
N LEU A 101 -2.81 -18.12 1.01
CA LEU A 101 -3.92 -18.49 1.89
C LEU A 101 -4.80 -17.30 2.33
N ALA A 102 -5.04 -16.37 1.40
CA ALA A 102 -5.89 -15.19 1.60
C ALA A 102 -5.48 -14.27 2.78
N LYS A 103 -4.18 -14.20 3.14
CA LYS A 103 -3.65 -13.20 4.07
C LYS A 103 -3.94 -11.78 3.56
N GLY A 104 -4.23 -10.84 4.48
CA GLY A 104 -4.65 -9.49 4.11
C GLY A 104 -6.07 -9.43 3.53
N THR A 105 -6.95 -10.39 3.88
CA THR A 105 -8.34 -10.45 3.38
C THR A 105 -9.36 -10.32 4.51
N ARG A 106 -9.10 -10.93 5.67
CA ARG A 106 -10.02 -10.95 6.82
C ARG A 106 -9.66 -9.88 7.82
N GLY A 107 -10.69 -9.15 8.29
CA GLY A 107 -10.55 -8.15 9.32
C GLY A 107 -10.31 -8.78 10.70
N ARG A 108 -9.59 -8.03 11.54
CA ARG A 108 -9.33 -8.32 12.94
C ARG A 108 -9.81 -7.14 13.79
N PRO A 109 -10.23 -7.38 15.04
CA PRO A 109 -10.57 -6.30 15.96
C PRO A 109 -9.40 -5.31 16.10
N SER A 110 -9.72 -4.02 16.00
CA SER A 110 -8.74 -2.93 16.01
C SER A 110 -9.43 -1.61 16.29
N TRP A 111 -8.65 -0.58 16.55
CA TRP A 111 -9.10 0.80 16.69
C TRP A 111 -8.35 1.70 15.70
N ALA A 112 -9.08 2.63 15.09
CA ALA A 112 -8.52 3.50 14.08
C ALA A 112 -7.69 4.63 14.71
N PRO A 113 -6.51 4.97 14.15
CA PRO A 113 -5.78 6.17 14.51
C PRO A 113 -6.56 7.44 14.11
N GLN A 114 -6.30 8.56 14.78
CA GLN A 114 -6.91 9.84 14.44
C GLN A 114 -6.43 10.38 13.08
N THR A 115 -5.14 10.19 12.80
CA THR A 115 -4.50 10.57 11.53
C THR A 115 -4.04 9.31 10.82
N PRO A 116 -4.29 9.17 9.50
CA PRO A 116 -3.78 8.05 8.74
C PRO A 116 -2.27 7.85 8.89
N LEU A 117 -1.84 6.61 8.99
CA LEU A 117 -0.43 6.24 9.00
C LEU A 117 0.23 6.54 7.65
N GLU A 118 1.55 6.61 7.58
CA GLU A 118 2.28 6.73 6.31
C GLU A 118 3.16 5.52 6.08
N LEU A 119 3.02 4.88 4.92
CA LEU A 119 3.81 3.71 4.54
C LEU A 119 4.58 3.97 3.26
N TYR A 120 5.91 4.02 3.34
CA TYR A 120 6.79 4.01 2.17
C TYR A 120 7.00 2.56 1.71
N SER A 121 6.58 2.27 0.48
CA SER A 121 6.50 0.91 -0.03
C SER A 121 6.54 0.88 -1.56
N PHE A 122 6.78 -0.27 -2.15
CA PHE A 122 6.48 -0.56 -3.56
C PHE A 122 5.80 -1.93 -3.68
N GLU A 123 4.92 -2.10 -4.67
CA GLU A 123 3.99 -3.24 -4.72
C GLU A 123 4.71 -4.59 -4.76
N SER A 124 5.77 -4.75 -5.55
CA SER A 124 6.46 -6.03 -5.70
C SER A 124 7.39 -6.41 -4.54
N SER A 125 7.49 -5.57 -3.48
CA SER A 125 8.31 -5.89 -2.30
C SER A 125 7.64 -6.94 -1.42
N PRO A 126 8.26 -8.10 -1.18
CA PRO A 126 7.71 -9.13 -0.30
C PRO A 126 7.62 -8.67 1.16
N PHE A 127 8.58 -7.86 1.62
CA PHE A 127 8.61 -7.32 2.98
C PHE A 127 7.52 -6.25 3.20
N SER A 128 7.36 -5.34 2.24
CA SER A 128 6.31 -4.33 2.29
C SER A 128 4.90 -4.94 2.24
N ARG A 129 4.75 -6.04 1.50
CA ARG A 129 3.49 -6.77 1.41
C ARG A 129 3.02 -7.26 2.78
N LEU A 130 3.91 -7.78 3.63
CA LEU A 130 3.57 -8.24 4.98
C LEU A 130 2.96 -7.11 5.83
N VAL A 131 3.49 -5.91 5.69
CA VAL A 131 2.96 -4.72 6.38
C VAL A 131 1.60 -4.32 5.83
N ARG A 132 1.42 -4.27 4.50
CA ARG A 132 0.13 -3.95 3.87
C ARG A 132 -0.95 -5.00 4.22
N GLU A 133 -0.59 -6.29 4.28
CA GLU A 133 -1.48 -7.36 4.76
C GLU A 133 -1.97 -7.05 6.19
N ARG A 134 -1.06 -6.66 7.10
CA ARG A 134 -1.42 -6.32 8.47
C ARG A 134 -2.28 -5.06 8.57
N LEU A 135 -1.95 -4.00 7.82
CA LEU A 135 -2.76 -2.78 7.76
C LEU A 135 -4.18 -3.07 7.26
N THR A 136 -4.31 -3.93 6.24
CA THR A 136 -5.61 -4.37 5.74
C THR A 136 -6.35 -5.20 6.79
N GLU A 137 -5.72 -6.17 7.45
CA GLU A 137 -6.34 -7.00 8.50
C GLU A 137 -6.85 -6.16 9.67
N LEU A 138 -6.13 -5.12 10.06
CA LEU A 138 -6.54 -4.20 11.11
C LEU A 138 -7.46 -3.07 10.60
N GLY A 139 -7.76 -3.00 9.29
CA GLY A 139 -8.62 -1.97 8.72
C GLY A 139 -8.11 -0.54 8.90
N LEU A 140 -6.79 -0.35 9.02
CA LEU A 140 -6.17 0.94 9.30
C LEU A 140 -5.94 1.72 8.00
N ALA A 141 -6.49 2.94 7.91
CA ALA A 141 -6.20 3.82 6.79
C ALA A 141 -4.75 4.30 6.83
N TYR A 142 -4.13 4.38 5.66
CA TYR A 142 -2.76 4.86 5.55
C TYR A 142 -2.49 5.54 4.21
N VAL A 143 -1.61 6.53 4.23
CA VAL A 143 -1.06 7.12 3.02
C VAL A 143 0.03 6.19 2.49
N LEU A 144 -0.20 5.58 1.35
CA LEU A 144 0.81 4.80 0.64
C LEU A 144 1.69 5.76 -0.15
N ARG A 145 2.94 5.92 0.30
CA ARG A 145 4.02 6.64 -0.38
C ARG A 145 4.68 5.66 -1.34
N ASN A 146 4.25 5.65 -2.57
CA ASN A 146 4.79 4.73 -3.56
C ASN A 146 6.24 5.05 -3.88
N CYS A 147 7.11 4.04 -3.82
CA CYS A 147 8.54 4.13 -4.04
C CYS A 147 8.92 3.31 -5.27
N GLY A 148 8.38 3.68 -6.42
CA GLY A 148 8.66 3.04 -7.71
C GLY A 148 10.17 3.00 -8.01
N LYS A 149 10.58 2.07 -8.88
CA LYS A 149 11.95 2.00 -9.37
C LYS A 149 12.12 2.96 -10.53
N GLN A 150 12.80 4.09 -10.30
CA GLN A 150 13.02 5.14 -11.30
C GLN A 150 14.38 5.01 -12.00
N GLN A 151 15.32 4.23 -11.41
CA GLN A 151 16.67 4.00 -11.92
C GLN A 151 17.14 2.59 -11.56
N LEU A 152 18.20 2.11 -12.23
CA LEU A 152 18.75 0.77 -12.00
C LEU A 152 19.23 0.56 -10.57
N SER A 153 19.80 1.59 -9.94
CA SER A 153 20.24 1.54 -8.53
C SER A 153 19.10 1.42 -7.51
N ASP A 154 17.83 1.56 -7.95
CA ASP A 154 16.65 1.28 -7.11
C ASP A 154 16.33 -0.22 -7.06
N ALA A 155 16.96 -1.03 -7.92
CA ALA A 155 16.82 -2.47 -7.92
C ALA A 155 17.72 -3.13 -6.87
N GLY A 156 17.24 -4.25 -6.32
CA GLY A 156 18.00 -5.04 -5.35
C GLY A 156 17.81 -4.60 -3.90
N LEU A 157 18.51 -5.32 -3.03
CA LEU A 157 18.55 -5.04 -1.59
C LEU A 157 19.49 -3.87 -1.31
N PRO A 158 19.32 -3.13 -0.18
CA PRO A 158 20.13 -1.95 0.12
C PRO A 158 21.66 -2.16 0.03
N TRP A 159 22.12 -3.37 0.38
CA TRP A 159 23.54 -3.75 0.34
C TRP A 159 24.01 -4.35 -0.99
N LEU A 160 23.08 -4.60 -1.92
CA LEU A 160 23.37 -5.19 -3.26
C LEU A 160 22.92 -4.26 -4.39
N ARG A 161 22.87 -2.95 -4.14
CA ARG A 161 22.45 -1.99 -5.16
C ARG A 161 23.49 -1.88 -6.27
N PRO A 162 23.10 -2.01 -7.54
CA PRO A 162 24.02 -1.80 -8.64
C PRO A 162 24.39 -0.31 -8.72
N GLY A 163 25.68 -0.01 -8.87
CA GLY A 163 26.21 1.34 -9.01
C GLY A 163 27.54 1.55 -8.30
N LYS A 164 28.32 2.53 -8.76
CA LYS A 164 29.55 2.97 -8.09
C LYS A 164 29.23 4.21 -7.24
N GLY A 165 29.64 4.19 -5.97
CA GLY A 165 29.47 5.32 -5.04
C GLY A 165 28.20 5.27 -4.19
N PRO A 166 27.94 6.30 -3.37
CA PRO A 166 26.79 6.36 -2.48
C PRO A 166 25.47 6.41 -3.28
N TYR A 167 24.46 5.68 -2.78
CA TYR A 167 23.15 5.69 -3.39
C TYR A 167 22.53 7.10 -3.31
N ARG A 168 22.07 7.59 -4.45
CA ARG A 168 21.34 8.86 -4.57
C ARG A 168 20.00 8.59 -5.27
N PRO A 169 18.87 8.76 -4.59
CA PRO A 169 17.56 8.62 -5.23
C PRO A 169 17.32 9.78 -6.22
N VAL A 170 16.43 9.53 -7.18
CA VAL A 170 16.01 10.57 -8.14
C VAL A 170 15.28 11.69 -7.38
N PRO A 171 15.66 12.96 -7.58
CA PRO A 171 15.02 14.09 -6.91
C PRO A 171 13.51 14.15 -7.19
N GLY A 172 12.73 14.60 -6.20
CA GLY A 172 11.26 14.72 -6.30
C GLY A 172 10.49 13.42 -6.15
N THR A 173 11.17 12.28 -5.96
CA THR A 173 10.53 10.98 -5.70
C THR A 173 10.31 10.73 -4.21
N ASN A 174 9.44 9.78 -3.87
CA ASN A 174 9.26 9.35 -2.48
C ASN A 174 10.52 8.73 -1.87
N ARG A 175 11.40 8.14 -2.70
CA ARG A 175 12.71 7.65 -2.25
C ARG A 175 13.62 8.80 -1.82
N ALA A 176 13.60 9.94 -2.52
CA ALA A 176 14.36 11.14 -2.14
C ALA A 176 13.82 11.71 -0.82
N ARG A 177 12.50 11.84 -0.70
CA ARG A 177 11.84 12.27 0.54
C ARG A 177 12.20 11.37 1.73
N LEU A 178 12.17 10.05 1.55
CA LEU A 178 12.57 9.11 2.61
C LEU A 178 14.04 9.26 3.00
N MET A 179 14.93 9.47 2.01
CA MET A 179 16.35 9.73 2.27
C MET A 179 16.55 11.00 3.09
N GLU A 180 15.86 12.08 2.76
CA GLU A 180 15.90 13.35 3.49
C GLU A 180 15.41 13.21 4.93
N GLN A 181 14.32 12.46 5.15
CA GLN A 181 13.72 12.28 6.46
C GLN A 181 14.52 11.36 7.39
N THR A 182 15.18 10.34 6.84
CA THR A 182 15.73 9.24 7.65
C THR A 182 17.20 8.96 7.43
N GLY A 183 17.82 9.63 6.45
CA GLY A 183 19.23 9.41 6.06
C GLY A 183 19.47 8.12 5.26
N LYS A 184 18.43 7.29 5.02
CA LYS A 184 18.54 6.05 4.25
C LYS A 184 17.27 5.72 3.48
N VAL A 185 17.38 4.90 2.43
CA VAL A 185 16.24 4.35 1.70
C VAL A 185 16.20 2.84 1.90
N GLN A 186 15.37 2.41 2.81
CA GLN A 186 15.07 1.00 3.10
C GLN A 186 13.55 0.85 3.18
N LEU A 187 12.99 -0.17 2.54
CA LEU A 187 11.55 -0.39 2.45
C LEU A 187 11.19 -1.78 2.98
N PRO A 188 10.09 -1.89 3.73
CA PRO A 188 9.14 -0.84 4.09
C PRO A 188 9.68 0.13 5.16
N TYR A 189 9.11 1.35 5.19
CA TYR A 189 9.22 2.29 6.30
C TYR A 189 7.82 2.77 6.66
N LEU A 190 7.45 2.66 7.93
CA LEU A 190 6.21 3.19 8.49
C LEU A 190 6.51 4.42 9.33
N TYR A 191 5.72 5.48 9.14
CA TYR A 191 5.67 6.61 10.04
C TYR A 191 4.25 6.72 10.62
N ASP A 192 4.18 6.82 11.93
CA ASP A 192 2.93 7.05 12.66
C ASP A 192 2.90 8.50 13.20
N PRO A 193 2.09 9.37 12.60
CA PRO A 193 1.99 10.76 13.05
C PRO A 193 1.30 10.90 14.40
N ASN A 194 0.54 9.89 14.87
CA ASN A 194 -0.19 9.96 16.15
C ASN A 194 0.74 9.78 17.36
N THR A 195 1.87 9.10 17.16
CA THR A 195 2.87 8.82 18.21
C THR A 195 4.26 9.37 17.86
N HIS A 196 4.40 9.98 16.68
CA HIS A 196 5.69 10.44 16.11
C HIS A 196 6.73 9.32 16.00
N THR A 197 6.27 8.09 15.73
CA THR A 197 7.11 6.89 15.64
C THR A 197 7.42 6.54 14.20
N GLY A 198 8.71 6.38 13.87
CA GLY A 198 9.20 5.90 12.58
C GLY A 198 9.89 4.54 12.71
N LEU A 199 9.48 3.56 11.90
CA LEU A 199 9.99 2.19 11.97
C LEU A 199 10.38 1.66 10.59
N PHE A 200 11.55 1.04 10.56
CA PHE A 200 11.98 0.14 9.50
C PHE A 200 11.71 -1.31 9.94
N GLU A 201 11.98 -2.27 9.05
CA GLU A 201 11.80 -3.71 9.24
C GLU A 201 10.33 -4.15 9.39
N SER A 202 9.90 -5.02 8.49
CA SER A 202 8.50 -5.46 8.44
C SER A 202 8.03 -6.15 9.72
N SER A 203 8.91 -6.90 10.40
CA SER A 203 8.60 -7.56 11.67
C SER A 203 8.29 -6.58 12.80
N ASP A 204 9.09 -5.52 12.90
CA ASP A 204 8.95 -4.53 13.96
C ASP A 204 7.73 -3.64 13.71
N ILE A 205 7.50 -3.27 12.45
CA ILE A 205 6.28 -2.56 12.03
C ILE A 205 5.03 -3.38 12.38
N ILE A 206 5.00 -4.66 12.04
CA ILE A 206 3.84 -5.53 12.32
C ILE A 206 3.60 -5.66 13.81
N ARG A 207 4.66 -5.82 14.61
CA ARG A 207 4.57 -5.88 16.07
C ARG A 207 4.00 -4.58 16.63
N TYR A 208 4.53 -3.44 16.18
CA TYR A 208 4.04 -2.12 16.56
C TYR A 208 2.57 -1.93 16.23
N LEU A 209 2.15 -2.21 14.99
CA LEU A 209 0.76 -2.10 14.58
C LEU A 209 -0.19 -2.95 15.43
N GLN A 210 0.24 -4.17 15.79
CA GLN A 210 -0.55 -5.05 16.65
C GLN A 210 -0.64 -4.53 18.09
N GLN A 211 0.45 -4.00 18.65
CA GLN A 211 0.48 -3.49 20.01
C GLN A 211 -0.29 -2.16 20.15
N GLN A 212 -0.15 -1.28 19.14
CA GLN A 212 -0.70 0.05 19.19
C GLN A 212 -2.18 0.11 18.78
N TYR A 213 -2.59 -0.73 17.80
CA TYR A 213 -3.91 -0.63 17.16
C TYR A 213 -4.70 -1.95 17.17
N GLY A 214 -4.09 -3.08 17.49
CA GLY A 214 -4.79 -4.35 17.63
C GLY A 214 -5.49 -4.46 18.99
N ASP A 215 -6.62 -5.17 19.03
CA ASP A 215 -7.31 -5.43 20.29
C ASP A 215 -6.47 -6.35 21.20
N ALA A 216 -6.34 -5.98 22.47
CA ALA A 216 -5.58 -6.72 23.49
C ALA A 216 -6.09 -8.17 23.70
N SER A 217 -7.36 -8.43 23.39
CA SER A 217 -7.95 -9.77 23.49
C SER A 217 -7.33 -10.81 22.53
N THR A 218 -6.64 -10.35 21.49
CA THR A 218 -6.01 -11.22 20.47
C THR A 218 -4.57 -11.63 20.84
N GLN A 219 -3.98 -11.02 21.88
CA GLN A 219 -2.59 -11.32 22.30
C GLN A 219 -2.44 -12.64 23.07
N GLN A 220 -3.52 -13.23 23.57
CA GLN A 220 -3.47 -14.46 24.39
C GLN A 220 -3.47 -15.76 23.56
N GLY A 221 -3.59 -15.71 22.24
CA GLY A 221 -3.73 -16.90 21.38
C GLY A 221 -2.45 -17.44 20.72
N THR A 222 -1.26 -16.85 20.95
CA THR A 222 -0.01 -17.25 20.28
C THR A 222 1.08 -17.78 21.20
N ALA A 223 0.73 -18.11 22.44
CA ALA A 223 1.64 -18.74 23.41
C ALA A 223 1.11 -20.14 23.79
N GLN A 224 1.03 -21.05 22.81
CA GLN A 224 0.95 -22.50 23.03
C GLN A 224 1.69 -23.22 21.92
#